data_d754432ee36c30a0cb821dedab6dffc5
#
_entry.id   d754432ee36c30a0cb821dedab6dffc5
#
_cell.length_a   1.000
_cell.length_b   1.000
_cell.length_c   1.000
_cell.angle_alpha   90.00
_cell.angle_beta   90.00
_cell.angle_gamma   90.00
#
_symmetry.space_group_name_H-M   'P 1'
#
loop_
_entity.id
_entity.type
_entity.pdbx_description
1 polymer ?
#
loop_
_entity_poly.entity_id
_entity_poly.type
_entity_poly.pdbx_seq_one_letter_code
_entity_poly.pdbx_strand_id
1 'polypeptide(L)'
;MTISQLGRPGLFFLIAAFTSTILVACGDQQDAEKKVDEGVSPLSNQATPSNTSPDGVYWGDLHIHSRLSMDSFSFGNRMLSADDAFKFAKGEPIEAHTGDIAQLKKPLDFLLVSDHAEFLGVIASIIDRKHGIDETELGKRWKGWFEENNIQAILDEWVGTLDEASSPVGAEAQNIEYPPASFFNEVWRDMVDMAERHNDPGKFTAFSGYEWTSMIDGDNLHRVVIFRDGPEKTSGVVPVSSIESSDPEYLWARLEDYEQKTGGQVLALPHNSNLSEGRMFSETRISGAMVDTAYANTRIRWEPVLEMTQVKGDSETHPLVSPEDDF
;
A
#
# COMPACT_ATOMS: atom_id res chain seq x y z
N MET A 1 -25.34 -40.81 17.05
CA MET A 1 -26.32 -40.05 16.25
C MET A 1 -26.16 -38.59 16.59
N THR A 2 -25.47 -37.86 15.82
CA THR A 2 -25.75 -36.57 15.20
C THR A 2 -24.45 -35.99 14.64
N ILE A 3 -24.42 -35.88 13.34
CA ILE A 3 -23.35 -35.27 12.52
C ILE A 3 -23.62 -33.78 12.53
N SER A 4 -22.64 -32.97 12.83
CA SER A 4 -22.45 -31.63 12.25
C SER A 4 -21.26 -30.93 12.89
N GLN A 5 -20.15 -30.92 12.21
CA GLN A 5 -19.21 -29.79 12.18
C GLN A 5 -18.23 -30.04 11.04
N LEU A 6 -18.59 -29.55 9.85
CA LEU A 6 -17.66 -29.35 8.75
C LEU A 6 -17.00 -27.99 9.00
N GLY A 7 -15.75 -28.02 9.40
CA GLY A 7 -14.90 -26.85 9.47
C GLY A 7 -14.63 -26.32 8.05
N ARG A 8 -14.64 -25.00 7.90
CA ARG A 8 -14.21 -24.29 6.70
C ARG A 8 -12.73 -24.60 6.43
N PRO A 9 -12.32 -24.88 5.18
CA PRO A 9 -10.91 -25.06 4.87
C PRO A 9 -10.20 -23.70 4.91
N GLY A 10 -9.13 -23.61 5.70
CA GLY A 10 -8.21 -22.48 5.68
C GLY A 10 -7.57 -22.35 4.30
N LEU A 11 -7.50 -21.12 3.84
CA LEU A 11 -6.90 -20.73 2.56
C LEU A 11 -5.37 -20.94 2.62
N PHE A 12 -4.89 -22.06 2.08
CA PHE A 12 -3.48 -22.31 1.89
C PHE A 12 -2.99 -21.54 0.65
N PHE A 13 -2.12 -20.56 0.84
CA PHE A 13 -1.37 -19.96 -0.25
C PHE A 13 -0.39 -21.00 -0.83
N LEU A 14 -0.71 -21.52 -2.02
CA LEU A 14 0.17 -22.36 -2.80
C LEU A 14 1.04 -21.46 -3.70
N ILE A 15 2.33 -21.34 -3.38
CA ILE A 15 3.32 -20.72 -4.27
C ILE A 15 3.70 -21.77 -5.32
N ALA A 16 3.18 -21.64 -6.54
CA ALA A 16 3.62 -22.39 -7.69
C ALA A 16 4.64 -21.56 -8.48
N ALA A 17 5.89 -21.98 -8.47
CA ALA A 17 6.93 -21.43 -9.33
C ALA A 17 6.72 -21.92 -10.77
N PHE A 18 6.33 -21.05 -11.69
CA PHE A 18 6.29 -21.32 -13.12
C PHE A 18 7.43 -20.59 -13.82
N THR A 19 8.32 -21.36 -14.42
CA THR A 19 9.29 -20.89 -15.41
C THR A 19 8.59 -20.85 -16.78
N SER A 20 8.35 -19.65 -17.31
CA SER A 20 7.76 -19.48 -18.64
C SER A 20 8.80 -19.05 -19.64
N THR A 21 8.89 -19.85 -20.70
CA THR A 21 9.69 -19.60 -21.91
C THR A 21 8.88 -18.71 -22.85
N ILE A 22 9.43 -17.57 -23.23
CA ILE A 22 8.79 -16.60 -24.13
C ILE A 22 9.01 -17.02 -25.57
N LEU A 23 7.93 -17.25 -26.32
CA LEU A 23 7.91 -17.33 -27.78
C LEU A 23 7.25 -16.06 -28.33
N VAL A 24 8.03 -15.29 -29.09
CA VAL A 24 7.55 -14.10 -29.81
C VAL A 24 6.93 -14.52 -31.13
N ALA A 25 5.68 -14.17 -31.40
CA ALA A 25 5.05 -14.23 -32.68
C ALA A 25 4.51 -12.85 -33.08
N CYS A 26 5.05 -12.30 -34.17
CA CYS A 26 4.50 -11.10 -34.82
C CYS A 26 3.30 -11.51 -35.70
N GLY A 27 2.19 -10.79 -35.55
CA GLY A 27 1.04 -10.90 -36.44
C GLY A 27 0.43 -9.53 -36.71
N ASP A 28 0.18 -9.24 -37.97
CA ASP A 28 -0.30 -7.98 -38.54
C ASP A 28 -1.69 -7.58 -38.06
N GLN A 29 -1.84 -6.28 -37.68
CA GLN A 29 -3.14 -5.64 -37.42
C GLN A 29 -3.70 -5.06 -38.72
N GLN A 30 -4.95 -5.37 -38.99
CA GLN A 30 -5.80 -4.64 -39.96
C GLN A 30 -6.79 -3.75 -39.20
N ASP A 31 -6.88 -2.50 -39.65
CA ASP A 31 -7.68 -1.41 -39.10
C ASP A 31 -9.20 -1.69 -39.09
N ALA A 32 -9.83 -1.42 -37.96
CA ALA A 32 -11.27 -1.25 -37.87
C ALA A 32 -11.59 0.11 -37.22
N GLU A 33 -11.89 1.10 -38.05
CA GLU A 33 -12.44 2.39 -37.60
C GLU A 33 -13.84 2.22 -36.99
N LYS A 34 -13.99 2.56 -35.71
CA LYS A 34 -15.28 2.70 -35.04
C LYS A 34 -15.55 4.18 -34.79
N LYS A 35 -16.63 4.70 -35.39
CA LYS A 35 -17.11 6.07 -35.17
C LYS A 35 -17.43 6.30 -33.70
N VAL A 36 -16.80 7.32 -33.12
CA VAL A 36 -17.10 7.85 -31.80
C VAL A 36 -18.17 8.93 -31.91
N ASP A 37 -19.22 8.80 -31.11
CA ASP A 37 -20.33 9.73 -31.02
C ASP A 37 -19.90 11.02 -30.29
N GLU A 38 -20.14 12.17 -30.90
CA GLU A 38 -19.76 13.47 -30.37
C GLU A 38 -20.82 13.95 -29.35
N GLY A 39 -20.51 13.88 -28.06
CA GLY A 39 -21.45 14.32 -27.04
C GLY A 39 -20.90 14.60 -25.63
N VAL A 40 -19.60 14.89 -25.46
CA VAL A 40 -19.10 15.33 -24.16
C VAL A 40 -18.41 16.69 -24.27
N SER A 41 -19.03 17.74 -23.70
CA SER A 41 -18.37 19.03 -23.54
C SER A 41 -17.11 18.93 -22.68
N PRO A 42 -15.98 19.56 -23.08
CA PRO A 42 -14.76 19.52 -22.29
C PRO A 42 -14.93 20.30 -20.99
N LEU A 43 -14.56 19.70 -19.89
CA LEU A 43 -14.45 20.34 -18.57
C LEU A 43 -13.43 21.49 -18.66
N SER A 44 -13.90 22.73 -18.60
CA SER A 44 -13.08 23.94 -18.58
C SER A 44 -12.61 24.21 -17.15
N ASN A 45 -11.53 23.58 -16.74
CA ASN A 45 -10.60 24.07 -15.73
C ASN A 45 -9.27 23.30 -15.85
N GLN A 46 -8.70 23.38 -17.04
CA GLN A 46 -7.31 22.96 -17.21
C GLN A 46 -6.43 24.16 -16.85
N ALA A 47 -5.72 24.06 -15.73
CA ALA A 47 -4.43 24.71 -15.64
C ALA A 47 -3.65 24.28 -16.89
N THR A 48 -3.34 25.24 -17.78
CA THR A 48 -2.53 24.99 -18.98
C THR A 48 -1.26 24.30 -18.51
N PRO A 49 -0.97 23.06 -18.93
CA PRO A 49 0.32 22.48 -18.64
C PRO A 49 1.37 23.42 -19.22
N SER A 50 2.29 23.90 -18.40
CA SER A 50 3.47 24.55 -18.94
C SER A 50 4.12 23.55 -19.88
N ASN A 51 4.31 23.94 -21.14
CA ASN A 51 4.80 23.08 -22.22
C ASN A 51 6.31 22.82 -22.06
N THR A 52 6.72 22.40 -20.89
CA THR A 52 8.05 21.86 -20.62
C THR A 52 7.87 20.35 -20.55
N SER A 53 8.21 19.67 -21.66
CA SER A 53 8.51 18.25 -21.60
C SER A 53 9.49 18.04 -20.44
N PRO A 54 9.31 17.02 -19.59
CA PRO A 54 10.30 16.71 -18.57
C PRO A 54 11.65 16.52 -19.28
N ASP A 55 12.68 17.22 -18.82
CA ASP A 55 14.02 17.22 -19.42
C ASP A 55 14.70 15.82 -19.36
N GLY A 56 14.01 14.78 -18.83
CA GLY A 56 14.51 13.42 -18.71
C GLY A 56 13.42 12.41 -18.31
N VAL A 57 13.80 11.14 -18.37
CA VAL A 57 13.04 10.02 -17.79
C VAL A 57 13.66 9.69 -16.45
N TYR A 58 12.84 9.65 -15.40
CA TYR A 58 13.24 9.32 -14.04
C TYR A 58 12.74 7.93 -13.68
N TRP A 59 13.58 7.15 -12.99
CA TRP A 59 13.31 5.78 -12.60
C TRP A 59 13.31 5.65 -11.08
N GLY A 60 12.30 5.02 -10.53
CA GLY A 60 12.20 4.81 -9.09
C GLY A 60 11.16 3.77 -8.74
N ASP A 61 10.96 3.59 -7.45
CA ASP A 61 9.95 2.70 -6.91
C ASP A 61 9.12 3.46 -5.86
N LEU A 62 7.81 3.22 -5.87
CA LEU A 62 6.86 3.85 -4.93
C LEU A 62 6.17 2.83 -4.03
N HIS A 63 6.50 1.53 -4.16
CA HIS A 63 5.83 0.47 -3.45
C HIS A 63 6.81 -0.59 -2.96
N ILE A 64 7.48 -0.28 -1.85
CA ILE A 64 8.36 -1.25 -1.16
C ILE A 64 8.12 -1.20 0.36
N HIS A 65 8.38 -2.32 1.01
CA HIS A 65 8.18 -2.51 2.44
C HIS A 65 9.49 -2.77 3.17
N SER A 66 9.66 -2.12 4.30
CA SER A 66 10.75 -2.35 5.23
C SER A 66 10.35 -3.35 6.33
N ARG A 67 11.24 -3.57 7.30
CA ARG A 67 10.92 -4.37 8.50
C ARG A 67 9.79 -3.78 9.39
N LEU A 68 9.31 -2.59 9.09
CA LEU A 68 8.18 -1.97 9.80
C LEU A 68 6.83 -2.54 9.37
N SER A 69 6.75 -3.15 8.19
CA SER A 69 5.57 -3.82 7.66
C SER A 69 5.46 -5.25 8.14
N MET A 70 4.24 -5.66 8.49
CA MET A 70 3.97 -7.03 8.95
C MET A 70 4.18 -8.09 7.87
N ASP A 71 3.85 -7.79 6.62
CA ASP A 71 4.05 -8.68 5.48
C ASP A 71 5.54 -8.90 5.20
N SER A 72 6.33 -7.83 5.10
CA SER A 72 7.78 -7.89 4.94
C SER A 72 8.43 -8.72 6.05
N PHE A 73 8.00 -8.51 7.30
CA PHE A 73 8.44 -9.29 8.45
C PHE A 73 8.07 -10.77 8.31
N SER A 74 6.85 -11.09 7.86
CA SER A 74 6.35 -12.46 7.70
C SER A 74 7.10 -13.22 6.59
N PHE A 75 7.51 -12.53 5.53
CA PHE A 75 8.34 -13.08 4.46
C PHE A 75 9.83 -13.17 4.81
N GLY A 76 10.22 -12.86 6.04
CA GLY A 76 11.55 -13.08 6.59
C GLY A 76 12.43 -11.84 6.67
N ASN A 77 12.00 -10.67 6.20
CA ASN A 77 12.75 -9.44 6.38
C ASN A 77 12.58 -8.91 7.81
N ARG A 78 13.46 -9.34 8.69
CA ARG A 78 13.50 -8.92 10.09
C ARG A 78 14.56 -7.86 10.38
N MET A 79 15.39 -7.52 9.39
CA MET A 79 16.59 -6.70 9.57
C MET A 79 16.58 -5.44 8.72
N LEU A 80 16.18 -5.53 7.44
CA LEU A 80 16.32 -4.44 6.51
C LEU A 80 15.31 -3.32 6.80
N SER A 81 15.85 -2.17 7.12
CA SER A 81 15.13 -0.96 7.45
C SER A 81 14.86 -0.09 6.22
N ALA A 82 14.10 0.98 6.40
CA ALA A 82 13.96 2.00 5.36
C ALA A 82 15.30 2.66 4.99
N ASP A 83 16.24 2.79 5.95
CA ASP A 83 17.60 3.28 5.68
C ASP A 83 18.34 2.38 4.68
N ASP A 84 18.25 1.06 4.83
CA ASP A 84 18.84 0.09 3.91
C ASP A 84 18.20 0.16 2.54
N ALA A 85 16.88 0.32 2.47
CA ALA A 85 16.14 0.48 1.22
C ALA A 85 16.59 1.74 0.46
N PHE A 86 16.71 2.89 1.12
CA PHE A 86 17.21 4.12 0.49
C PHE A 86 18.66 3.99 0.05
N LYS A 87 19.53 3.36 0.84
CA LYS A 87 20.92 3.08 0.44
C LYS A 87 20.98 2.21 -0.81
N PHE A 88 20.20 1.13 -0.83
CA PHE A 88 20.11 0.24 -1.99
C PHE A 88 19.63 0.99 -3.24
N ALA A 89 18.57 1.79 -3.13
CA ALA A 89 18.07 2.62 -4.23
C ALA A 89 19.13 3.58 -4.77
N LYS A 90 19.98 4.12 -3.92
CA LYS A 90 21.12 4.97 -4.32
C LYS A 90 22.32 4.18 -4.90
N GLY A 91 22.21 2.85 -5.01
CA GLY A 91 23.25 1.98 -5.55
C GLY A 91 24.33 1.60 -4.56
N GLU A 92 24.13 1.80 -3.26
CA GLU A 92 25.01 1.28 -2.23
C GLU A 92 24.78 -0.23 -2.05
N PRO A 93 25.82 -1.03 -1.75
CA PRO A 93 25.66 -2.44 -1.44
C PRO A 93 24.98 -2.61 -0.07
N ILE A 94 24.03 -3.52 0.02
CA ILE A 94 23.39 -3.93 1.27
C ILE A 94 23.51 -5.44 1.44
N GLU A 95 23.56 -5.92 2.68
CA GLU A 95 23.45 -7.34 2.99
C GLU A 95 21.97 -7.72 3.11
N ALA A 96 21.51 -8.61 2.22
CA ALA A 96 20.16 -9.15 2.25
C ALA A 96 19.97 -10.07 3.48
N HIS A 97 18.70 -10.33 3.84
CA HIS A 97 18.38 -11.24 4.96
C HIS A 97 18.90 -12.68 4.76
N THR A 98 19.27 -13.05 3.52
CA THR A 98 19.92 -14.32 3.17
C THR A 98 21.44 -14.32 3.41
N GLY A 99 22.04 -13.16 3.72
CA GLY A 99 23.48 -12.96 3.84
C GLY A 99 24.18 -12.62 2.52
N ASP A 100 23.44 -12.57 1.41
CA ASP A 100 23.99 -12.16 0.10
C ASP A 100 24.12 -10.65 0.02
N ILE A 101 25.15 -10.17 -0.69
CA ILE A 101 25.29 -8.75 -0.99
C ILE A 101 24.49 -8.41 -2.24
N ALA A 102 23.52 -7.49 -2.07
CA ALA A 102 22.71 -6.94 -3.14
C ALA A 102 23.13 -5.51 -3.45
N GLN A 103 23.21 -5.15 -4.73
CA GLN A 103 23.54 -3.81 -5.19
C GLN A 103 22.92 -3.55 -6.55
N LEU A 104 22.29 -2.38 -6.72
CA LEU A 104 21.81 -1.93 -8.02
C LEU A 104 22.99 -1.54 -8.91
N LYS A 105 22.97 -1.97 -10.18
CA LYS A 105 23.97 -1.55 -11.19
C LYS A 105 23.84 -0.09 -11.55
N LYS A 106 22.63 0.45 -11.45
CA LYS A 106 22.30 1.84 -11.72
C LYS A 106 21.41 2.33 -10.60
N PRO A 107 21.77 3.41 -9.89
CA PRO A 107 20.89 4.02 -8.89
C PRO A 107 19.52 4.41 -9.45
N LEU A 108 18.52 4.42 -8.60
CA LEU A 108 17.23 5.03 -8.88
C LEU A 108 17.31 6.55 -8.72
N ASP A 109 16.34 7.26 -9.29
CA ASP A 109 16.19 8.71 -9.15
C ASP A 109 15.30 9.08 -7.96
N PHE A 110 14.39 8.15 -7.56
CA PHE A 110 13.51 8.35 -6.42
C PHE A 110 13.11 7.02 -5.76
N LEU A 111 12.69 7.10 -4.50
CA LEU A 111 12.13 5.97 -3.75
C LEU A 111 11.09 6.46 -2.75
N LEU A 112 10.05 5.65 -2.54
CA LEU A 112 9.17 5.68 -1.39
C LEU A 112 9.23 4.33 -0.68
N VAL A 113 9.44 4.33 0.64
CA VAL A 113 9.20 3.16 1.50
C VAL A 113 7.79 3.29 2.04
N SER A 114 6.89 2.42 1.58
CA SER A 114 5.45 2.50 1.78
C SER A 114 4.95 1.44 2.76
N ASP A 115 5.56 1.35 3.94
CA ASP A 115 5.13 0.39 4.96
C ASP A 115 3.64 0.51 5.28
N HIS A 116 2.96 -0.63 5.53
CA HIS A 116 1.55 -0.67 5.89
C HIS A 116 1.24 0.20 7.12
N ALA A 117 0.18 1.01 7.05
CA ALA A 117 -0.29 1.82 8.18
C ALA A 117 -0.82 0.94 9.33
N GLU A 118 -1.36 -0.21 8.99
CA GLU A 118 -1.92 -1.18 9.91
C GLU A 118 -0.80 -1.84 10.73
N PHE A 119 -0.81 -1.61 12.04
CA PHE A 119 0.24 -2.04 12.96
C PHE A 119 1.65 -1.56 12.57
N LEU A 120 1.75 -0.40 11.93
CA LEU A 120 2.99 0.20 11.47
C LEU A 120 4.08 0.16 12.56
N GLY A 121 5.15 -0.57 12.29
CA GLY A 121 6.33 -0.64 13.15
C GLY A 121 6.15 -1.33 14.50
N VAL A 122 5.00 -1.95 14.79
CA VAL A 122 4.72 -2.59 16.09
C VAL A 122 5.74 -3.68 16.38
N ILE A 123 5.89 -4.67 15.49
CA ILE A 123 6.81 -5.79 15.74
C ILE A 123 8.28 -5.33 15.78
N ALA A 124 8.66 -4.41 14.90
CA ALA A 124 10.01 -3.84 14.92
C ALA A 124 10.30 -3.08 16.21
N SER A 125 9.34 -2.30 16.72
CA SER A 125 9.49 -1.57 17.97
C SER A 125 9.54 -2.49 19.19
N ILE A 126 8.81 -3.62 19.18
CA ILE A 126 8.92 -4.66 20.21
C ILE A 126 10.34 -5.26 20.24
N ILE A 127 10.88 -5.61 19.07
CA ILE A 127 12.23 -6.18 18.94
C ILE A 127 13.30 -5.18 19.40
N ASP A 128 13.18 -3.93 18.94
CA ASP A 128 14.15 -2.86 19.22
C ASP A 128 13.95 -2.20 20.60
N ARG A 129 12.87 -2.54 21.32
CA ARG A 129 12.44 -1.92 22.57
C ARG A 129 12.30 -0.40 22.44
N LYS A 130 11.59 0.05 21.41
CA LYS A 130 11.34 1.46 21.11
C LYS A 130 9.89 1.83 21.35
N HIS A 131 9.63 3.13 21.49
CA HIS A 131 8.30 3.73 21.56
C HIS A 131 7.39 3.15 22.66
N GLY A 132 7.94 2.40 23.63
CA GLY A 132 7.21 1.88 24.79
C GLY A 132 6.14 0.83 24.50
N ILE A 133 6.07 0.32 23.26
CA ILE A 133 5.02 -0.65 22.86
C ILE A 133 5.16 -1.98 23.61
N ASP A 134 6.37 -2.39 23.96
CA ASP A 134 6.68 -3.61 24.69
C ASP A 134 6.17 -3.60 26.16
N GLU A 135 5.73 -2.45 26.66
CA GLU A 135 5.10 -2.32 27.96
C GLU A 135 3.57 -2.47 27.92
N THR A 136 2.94 -2.42 26.73
CA THR A 136 1.51 -2.62 26.55
C THR A 136 1.14 -4.11 26.62
N GLU A 137 -0.15 -4.42 26.84
CA GLU A 137 -0.60 -5.83 26.86
C GLU A 137 -0.39 -6.51 25.52
N LEU A 138 -0.72 -5.84 24.42
CA LEU A 138 -0.44 -6.31 23.05
C LEU A 138 1.06 -6.52 22.86
N GLY A 139 1.89 -5.56 23.21
CA GLY A 139 3.32 -5.65 23.02
C GLY A 139 3.96 -6.76 23.86
N LYS A 140 3.53 -6.97 25.11
CA LYS A 140 3.99 -8.11 25.95
C LYS A 140 3.59 -9.44 25.35
N ARG A 141 2.37 -9.56 24.83
CA ARG A 141 1.86 -10.77 24.19
C ARG A 141 2.63 -11.09 22.93
N TRP A 142 2.81 -10.14 22.01
CA TRP A 142 3.55 -10.34 20.77
C TRP A 142 5.03 -10.61 21.03
N LYS A 143 5.64 -9.95 22.01
CA LYS A 143 7.00 -10.23 22.43
C LYS A 143 7.16 -11.67 22.92
N GLY A 144 6.22 -12.17 23.74
CA GLY A 144 6.20 -13.56 24.19
C GLY A 144 6.17 -14.53 23.01
N TRP A 145 5.25 -14.32 22.06
CA TRP A 145 5.16 -15.14 20.87
C TRP A 145 6.41 -15.06 19.99
N PHE A 146 7.01 -13.88 19.87
CA PHE A 146 8.26 -13.71 19.14
C PHE A 146 9.42 -14.48 19.79
N GLU A 147 9.58 -14.40 21.12
CA GLU A 147 10.59 -15.13 21.89
C GLU A 147 10.39 -16.66 21.81
N GLU A 148 9.16 -17.12 21.71
CA GLU A 148 8.79 -18.52 21.48
C GLU A 148 8.91 -18.95 20.02
N ASN A 149 9.31 -18.06 19.12
CA ASN A 149 9.31 -18.26 17.66
C ASN A 149 7.92 -18.63 17.08
N ASN A 150 6.86 -18.21 17.76
CA ASN A 150 5.46 -18.43 17.34
C ASN A 150 4.96 -17.25 16.48
N ILE A 151 5.60 -17.06 15.32
CA ILE A 151 5.26 -15.95 14.39
C ILE A 151 3.85 -16.12 13.85
N GLN A 152 3.36 -17.36 13.72
CA GLN A 152 2.00 -17.60 13.24
C GLN A 152 0.94 -16.98 14.14
N ALA A 153 1.11 -17.01 15.46
CA ALA A 153 0.17 -16.37 16.38
C ALA A 153 0.09 -14.84 16.19
N ILE A 154 1.24 -14.20 15.90
CA ILE A 154 1.29 -12.76 15.59
C ILE A 154 0.53 -12.48 14.29
N LEU A 155 0.75 -13.29 13.26
CA LEU A 155 0.09 -13.13 11.96
C LEU A 155 -1.43 -13.39 12.05
N ASP A 156 -1.83 -14.42 12.80
CA ASP A 156 -3.24 -14.75 12.99
C ASP A 156 -3.99 -13.61 13.72
N GLU A 157 -3.36 -12.99 14.73
CA GLU A 157 -3.96 -11.85 15.42
C GLU A 157 -3.99 -10.61 14.51
N TRP A 158 -2.92 -10.34 13.76
CA TRP A 158 -2.88 -9.23 12.82
C TRP A 158 -3.97 -9.34 11.74
N VAL A 159 -4.05 -10.50 11.06
CA VAL A 159 -5.07 -10.76 10.03
C VAL A 159 -6.47 -10.73 10.63
N GLY A 160 -6.67 -11.35 11.79
CA GLY A 160 -7.95 -11.34 12.49
C GLY A 160 -8.42 -9.92 12.83
N THR A 161 -7.50 -9.04 13.23
CA THR A 161 -7.82 -7.64 13.52
C THR A 161 -8.24 -6.88 12.26
N LEU A 162 -7.58 -7.11 11.12
CA LEU A 162 -7.96 -6.50 9.84
C LEU A 162 -9.34 -6.98 9.36
N ASP A 163 -9.61 -8.26 9.53
CA ASP A 163 -10.89 -8.89 9.16
C ASP A 163 -12.03 -8.31 10.01
N GLU A 164 -11.82 -8.19 11.32
CA GLU A 164 -12.77 -7.56 12.24
C GLU A 164 -13.01 -6.08 11.90
N ALA A 165 -11.96 -5.32 11.63
CA ALA A 165 -12.06 -3.90 11.28
C ALA A 165 -12.80 -3.67 9.95
N SER A 166 -12.71 -4.61 9.03
CA SER A 166 -13.38 -4.56 7.73
C SER A 166 -14.88 -4.89 7.81
N SER A 167 -15.38 -5.30 8.98
CA SER A 167 -16.80 -5.57 9.15
C SER A 167 -17.65 -4.29 9.12
N PRO A 168 -18.94 -4.37 8.74
CA PRO A 168 -19.83 -3.22 8.68
C PRO A 168 -20.02 -2.47 10.00
N VAL A 169 -19.64 -3.09 11.12
CA VAL A 169 -19.77 -2.49 12.47
C VAL A 169 -18.64 -1.53 12.80
N GLY A 170 -17.49 -1.68 12.14
CA GLY A 170 -16.29 -0.85 12.35
C GLY A 170 -15.52 -1.17 13.63
N ALA A 171 -14.26 -0.78 13.68
CA ALA A 171 -13.33 -1.11 14.75
C ALA A 171 -13.71 -0.54 16.13
N GLU A 172 -14.23 0.68 16.18
CA GLU A 172 -14.63 1.32 17.45
C GLU A 172 -15.73 0.55 18.19
N ALA A 173 -16.64 -0.09 17.42
CA ALA A 173 -17.74 -0.87 18.00
C ALA A 173 -17.30 -2.28 18.43
N GLN A 174 -16.13 -2.75 18.01
CA GLN A 174 -15.64 -4.11 18.25
C GLN A 174 -14.62 -4.19 19.39
N ASN A 175 -14.22 -3.05 19.94
CA ASN A 175 -13.24 -2.98 21.04
C ASN A 175 -11.89 -3.65 20.66
N ILE A 176 -11.45 -3.43 19.43
CA ILE A 176 -10.18 -3.97 18.91
C ILE A 176 -9.01 -3.40 19.71
N GLU A 177 -8.13 -4.27 20.20
CA GLU A 177 -6.88 -3.85 20.84
C GLU A 177 -5.89 -3.37 19.78
N TYR A 178 -5.60 -2.08 19.79
CA TYR A 178 -4.74 -1.41 18.83
C TYR A 178 -3.81 -0.42 19.52
N PRO A 179 -2.56 -0.25 19.06
CA PRO A 179 -1.66 0.73 19.66
C PRO A 179 -2.23 2.15 19.64
N PRO A 180 -1.90 2.99 20.63
CA PRO A 180 -2.42 4.36 20.69
C PRO A 180 -1.83 5.22 19.56
N ALA A 181 -2.56 6.25 19.14
CA ALA A 181 -2.12 7.19 18.10
C ALA A 181 -0.75 7.83 18.40
N SER A 182 -0.39 8.01 19.68
CA SER A 182 0.93 8.52 20.09
C SER A 182 2.08 7.61 19.62
N PHE A 183 1.88 6.29 19.68
CA PHE A 183 2.85 5.31 19.16
C PHE A 183 3.08 5.50 17.66
N PHE A 184 2.00 5.53 16.87
CA PHE A 184 2.10 5.72 15.41
C PHE A 184 2.68 7.07 15.04
N ASN A 185 2.41 8.13 15.81
CA ASN A 185 3.04 9.43 15.62
C ASN A 185 4.57 9.37 15.74
N GLU A 186 5.09 8.61 16.70
CA GLU A 186 6.54 8.48 16.91
C GLU A 186 7.17 7.67 15.77
N VAL A 187 6.59 6.51 15.43
CA VAL A 187 7.06 5.69 14.30
C VAL A 187 7.02 6.47 12.99
N TRP A 188 5.94 7.19 12.73
CA TRP A 188 5.80 8.00 11.53
C TRP A 188 6.85 9.12 11.43
N ARG A 189 7.14 9.81 12.52
CA ARG A 189 8.21 10.81 12.55
C ARG A 189 9.57 10.20 12.23
N ASP A 190 9.87 9.04 12.78
CA ASP A 190 11.11 8.31 12.47
C ASP A 190 11.19 7.98 10.96
N MET A 191 10.08 7.59 10.32
CA MET A 191 10.02 7.33 8.87
C MET A 191 10.23 8.61 8.04
N VAL A 192 9.54 9.69 8.39
CA VAL A 192 9.68 10.99 7.71
C VAL A 192 11.11 11.53 7.83
N ASP A 193 11.68 11.48 9.04
CA ASP A 193 13.05 11.89 9.29
C ASP A 193 14.06 10.99 8.54
N MET A 194 13.73 9.71 8.37
CA MET A 194 14.54 8.80 7.59
C MET A 194 14.53 9.17 6.11
N ALA A 195 13.36 9.40 5.53
CA ALA A 195 13.23 9.83 4.14
C ALA A 195 14.00 11.15 3.90
N GLU A 196 13.83 12.14 4.79
CA GLU A 196 14.51 13.44 4.65
C GLU A 196 16.04 13.32 4.71
N ARG A 197 16.59 12.45 5.55
CA ARG A 197 18.06 12.22 5.58
C ARG A 197 18.60 11.68 4.26
N HIS A 198 17.78 10.98 3.49
CA HIS A 198 18.18 10.43 2.19
C HIS A 198 17.82 11.33 1.02
N ASN A 199 16.97 12.34 1.22
CA ASN A 199 16.55 13.26 0.18
C ASN A 199 17.75 14.17 -0.22
N ASP A 200 18.12 14.13 -1.50
CA ASP A 200 19.21 14.97 -2.09
C ASP A 200 18.66 15.65 -3.35
N PRO A 201 18.02 16.83 -3.20
CA PRO A 201 17.35 17.52 -4.29
C PRO A 201 18.23 17.69 -5.54
N GLY A 202 17.69 17.25 -6.68
CA GLY A 202 18.40 17.28 -7.97
C GLY A 202 19.24 16.03 -8.26
N LYS A 203 19.33 15.08 -7.33
CA LYS A 203 20.02 13.80 -7.53
C LYS A 203 19.16 12.60 -7.15
N PHE A 204 18.49 12.66 -6.01
CA PHE A 204 17.64 11.60 -5.51
C PHE A 204 16.50 12.18 -4.69
N THR A 205 15.26 11.76 -4.99
CA THR A 205 14.08 12.15 -4.22
C THR A 205 13.66 10.99 -3.31
N ALA A 206 13.72 11.22 -2.00
CA ALA A 206 13.13 10.31 -1.02
C ALA A 206 11.75 10.85 -0.61
N PHE A 207 10.69 10.15 -1.01
CA PHE A 207 9.33 10.51 -0.63
C PHE A 207 8.98 9.97 0.75
N SER A 208 8.13 10.69 1.48
CA SER A 208 7.41 10.20 2.65
C SER A 208 6.06 9.64 2.21
N GLY A 209 5.65 8.51 2.79
CA GLY A 209 4.36 7.89 2.50
C GLY A 209 4.17 6.58 3.26
N TYR A 210 3.04 5.96 3.03
CA TYR A 210 2.64 4.70 3.67
C TYR A 210 1.65 3.95 2.78
N GLU A 211 1.37 2.71 3.10
CA GLU A 211 0.30 1.94 2.45
C GLU A 211 -0.92 1.84 3.36
N TRP A 212 -2.07 2.28 2.85
CA TRP A 212 -3.38 2.06 3.44
C TRP A 212 -3.91 0.71 2.94
N THR A 213 -4.23 -0.20 3.89
CA THR A 213 -4.46 -1.62 3.62
C THR A 213 -5.90 -2.02 3.94
N SER A 214 -6.83 -1.65 3.09
CA SER A 214 -8.22 -2.11 3.22
C SER A 214 -8.39 -3.49 2.60
N MET A 215 -9.07 -4.40 3.33
CA MET A 215 -9.32 -5.78 2.93
C MET A 215 -10.76 -6.19 3.25
N ILE A 216 -11.74 -5.64 2.53
CA ILE A 216 -13.16 -5.95 2.74
C ILE A 216 -13.45 -7.38 2.25
N ASP A 217 -13.90 -8.26 3.12
CA ASP A 217 -14.16 -9.69 2.84
C ASP A 217 -12.92 -10.44 2.30
N GLY A 218 -11.71 -9.92 2.56
CA GLY A 218 -10.45 -10.46 2.05
C GLY A 218 -10.01 -9.87 0.70
N ASP A 219 -10.82 -9.00 0.10
CA ASP A 219 -10.53 -8.36 -1.18
C ASP A 219 -9.57 -7.18 -1.01
N ASN A 220 -8.52 -7.16 -1.82
CA ASN A 220 -7.48 -6.15 -1.76
C ASN A 220 -7.98 -4.80 -2.31
N LEU A 221 -8.02 -3.80 -1.43
CA LEU A 221 -8.35 -2.41 -1.80
C LEU A 221 -7.22 -1.45 -1.41
N HIS A 222 -5.98 -1.89 -1.44
CA HIS A 222 -4.81 -1.17 -0.97
C HIS A 222 -4.47 0.07 -1.80
N ARG A 223 -3.92 1.10 -1.16
CA ARG A 223 -3.40 2.32 -1.78
C ARG A 223 -2.09 2.73 -1.13
N VAL A 224 -1.08 2.99 -1.94
CA VAL A 224 0.10 3.73 -1.47
C VAL A 224 -0.24 5.21 -1.41
N VAL A 225 -0.09 5.83 -0.26
CA VAL A 225 -0.25 7.28 -0.04
C VAL A 225 1.11 7.95 -0.13
N ILE A 226 1.23 8.96 -1.00
CA ILE A 226 2.49 9.61 -1.34
C ILE A 226 2.38 11.10 -1.06
N PHE A 227 3.23 11.63 -0.16
CA PHE A 227 3.33 13.05 0.13
C PHE A 227 4.41 13.70 -0.74
N ARG A 228 4.08 14.83 -1.34
CA ARG A 228 5.05 15.64 -2.07
C ARG A 228 5.96 16.45 -1.14
N ASP A 229 5.47 16.77 0.04
CA ASP A 229 6.07 17.74 0.95
C ASP A 229 7.06 17.08 1.91
N GLY A 230 7.99 17.86 2.42
CA GLY A 230 8.94 17.45 3.43
C GLY A 230 8.41 17.45 4.86
N PRO A 231 9.31 17.24 5.86
CA PRO A 231 8.96 17.06 7.27
C PRO A 231 8.15 18.20 7.87
N GLU A 232 8.32 19.42 7.38
CA GLU A 232 7.63 20.62 7.86
C GLU A 232 6.11 20.53 7.76
N LYS A 233 5.60 19.68 6.84
CA LYS A 233 4.17 19.44 6.67
C LYS A 233 3.76 18.00 7.02
N THR A 234 4.65 17.04 6.81
CA THR A 234 4.31 15.62 6.94
C THR A 234 4.53 15.05 8.34
N SER A 235 5.45 15.58 9.14
CA SER A 235 5.74 15.06 10.49
C SER A 235 4.55 15.10 11.46
N GLY A 236 3.55 15.94 11.19
CA GLY A 236 2.32 16.05 12.01
C GLY A 236 1.18 15.15 11.54
N VAL A 237 1.39 14.37 10.47
CA VAL A 237 0.40 13.42 9.96
C VAL A 237 0.44 12.15 10.81
N VAL A 238 -0.72 11.54 11.01
CA VAL A 238 -0.82 10.13 11.45
C VAL A 238 -1.26 9.34 10.23
N PRO A 239 -0.53 8.29 9.82
CA PRO A 239 -0.99 7.43 8.74
C PRO A 239 -2.41 6.95 8.98
N VAL A 240 -3.25 7.06 7.97
CA VAL A 240 -4.63 6.58 8.04
C VAL A 240 -4.60 5.07 7.92
N SER A 241 -5.22 4.39 8.87
CA SER A 241 -5.35 2.94 8.89
C SER A 241 -6.75 2.51 8.44
N SER A 242 -6.84 1.38 7.74
CA SER A 242 -8.11 0.73 7.41
C SER A 242 -8.87 0.23 8.65
N ILE A 243 -8.20 0.16 9.81
CA ILE A 243 -8.84 -0.11 11.10
C ILE A 243 -9.78 1.03 11.49
N GLU A 244 -9.48 2.29 11.09
CA GLU A 244 -10.39 3.42 11.28
C GLU A 244 -11.59 3.34 10.31
N SER A 245 -11.33 3.02 9.06
CA SER A 245 -12.35 2.78 8.03
C SER A 245 -11.74 2.06 6.82
N SER A 246 -12.45 1.06 6.33
CA SER A 246 -12.08 0.33 5.10
C SER A 246 -12.62 0.99 3.83
N ASP A 247 -13.36 2.11 3.94
CA ASP A 247 -13.93 2.85 2.81
C ASP A 247 -12.90 3.83 2.22
N PRO A 248 -12.55 3.74 0.92
CA PRO A 248 -11.64 4.69 0.28
C PRO A 248 -12.13 6.14 0.31
N GLU A 249 -13.44 6.40 0.40
CA GLU A 249 -13.97 7.76 0.56
C GLU A 249 -13.51 8.39 1.88
N TYR A 250 -13.36 7.59 2.95
CA TYR A 250 -12.76 8.04 4.20
C TYR A 250 -11.29 8.43 4.03
N LEU A 251 -10.50 7.58 3.36
CA LEU A 251 -9.10 7.90 3.05
C LEU A 251 -9.01 9.23 2.31
N TRP A 252 -9.78 9.41 1.22
CA TRP A 252 -9.75 10.65 0.43
C TRP A 252 -10.12 11.89 1.25
N ALA A 253 -11.10 11.78 2.17
CA ALA A 253 -11.44 12.87 3.07
C ALA A 253 -10.26 13.25 4.01
N ARG A 254 -9.48 12.27 4.45
CA ARG A 254 -8.27 12.50 5.26
C ARG A 254 -7.13 13.15 4.45
N LEU A 255 -6.99 12.78 3.16
CA LEU A 255 -6.05 13.43 2.25
C LEU A 255 -6.44 14.89 1.99
N GLU A 256 -7.73 15.17 1.83
CA GLU A 256 -8.26 16.53 1.72
C GLU A 256 -7.97 17.36 2.97
N ASP A 257 -8.22 16.80 4.14
CA ASP A 257 -7.89 17.39 5.44
C ASP A 257 -6.41 17.79 5.54
N TYR A 258 -5.51 16.93 5.07
CA TYR A 258 -4.08 17.22 5.05
C TYR A 258 -3.78 18.44 4.17
N GLU A 259 -4.26 18.47 2.93
CA GLU A 259 -4.03 19.58 2.02
C GLU A 259 -4.61 20.90 2.56
N GLN A 260 -5.83 20.86 3.13
CA GLN A 260 -6.46 22.04 3.71
C GLN A 260 -5.71 22.60 4.92
N LYS A 261 -5.18 21.71 5.79
CA LYS A 261 -4.50 22.12 7.03
C LYS A 261 -3.08 22.59 6.81
N THR A 262 -2.37 21.99 5.85
CA THR A 262 -0.93 22.20 5.67
C THR A 262 -0.58 23.00 4.41
N GLY A 263 -1.51 23.11 3.46
CA GLY A 263 -1.21 23.58 2.11
C GLY A 263 -0.23 22.67 1.37
N GLY A 264 -0.15 21.41 1.79
CA GLY A 264 0.67 20.38 1.13
C GLY A 264 -0.01 19.78 -0.08
N GLN A 265 0.61 18.75 -0.66
CA GLN A 265 0.07 17.94 -1.75
C GLN A 265 0.29 16.46 -1.47
N VAL A 266 -0.74 15.67 -1.75
CA VAL A 266 -0.76 14.23 -1.52
C VAL A 266 -1.59 13.55 -2.61
N LEU A 267 -1.26 12.30 -2.91
CA LEU A 267 -2.07 11.42 -3.75
C LEU A 267 -2.09 9.99 -3.22
N ALA A 268 -3.02 9.20 -3.68
CA ALA A 268 -3.08 7.77 -3.42
C ALA A 268 -2.89 6.99 -4.73
N LEU A 269 -2.21 5.85 -4.64
CA LEU A 269 -1.89 4.98 -5.76
C LEU A 269 -2.51 3.59 -5.50
N PRO A 270 -3.69 3.27 -6.07
CA PRO A 270 -4.27 1.95 -5.95
C PRO A 270 -3.43 0.90 -6.67
N HIS A 271 -3.41 -0.32 -6.11
CA HIS A 271 -2.68 -1.44 -6.66
C HIS A 271 -3.35 -2.78 -6.36
N ASN A 272 -2.94 -3.82 -7.08
CA ASN A 272 -3.48 -5.17 -6.95
C ASN A 272 -5.00 -5.28 -7.15
N SER A 273 -5.57 -4.60 -8.13
CA SER A 273 -6.98 -4.77 -8.49
C SER A 273 -7.30 -6.23 -8.90
N ASN A 274 -6.31 -6.98 -9.38
CA ASN A 274 -6.39 -8.42 -9.66
C ASN A 274 -6.70 -9.28 -8.42
N LEU A 275 -6.56 -8.74 -7.21
CA LEU A 275 -6.88 -9.41 -5.95
C LEU A 275 -8.09 -8.78 -5.24
N SER A 276 -8.88 -7.96 -5.94
CA SER A 276 -9.99 -7.19 -5.37
C SER A 276 -11.37 -7.78 -5.69
N GLU A 277 -11.46 -8.88 -6.41
CA GLU A 277 -12.71 -9.44 -6.96
C GLU A 277 -13.59 -8.38 -7.67
N GLY A 278 -12.96 -7.45 -8.41
CA GLY A 278 -13.61 -6.35 -9.11
C GLY A 278 -13.98 -5.15 -8.23
N ARG A 279 -13.81 -5.21 -6.90
CA ARG A 279 -14.21 -4.12 -6.00
C ARG A 279 -13.39 -2.85 -6.19
N MET A 280 -12.11 -2.96 -6.61
CA MET A 280 -11.26 -1.79 -6.81
C MET A 280 -11.85 -0.81 -7.82
N PHE A 281 -12.47 -1.32 -8.87
CA PHE A 281 -13.07 -0.52 -9.95
C PHE A 281 -14.55 -0.84 -10.15
N SER A 282 -15.25 -1.24 -9.09
CA SER A 282 -16.69 -1.55 -9.12
C SER A 282 -17.54 -0.35 -9.56
N GLU A 283 -18.66 -0.62 -10.21
CA GLU A 283 -19.70 0.36 -10.52
C GLU A 283 -20.47 0.84 -9.27
N THR A 284 -20.28 0.18 -8.14
CA THR A 284 -20.87 0.53 -6.86
C THR A 284 -19.82 0.93 -5.84
N ARG A 285 -20.15 1.90 -4.99
CA ARG A 285 -19.36 2.30 -3.82
C ARG A 285 -19.43 1.23 -2.73
N ILE A 286 -18.57 1.31 -1.73
CA ILE A 286 -18.65 0.45 -0.53
C ILE A 286 -20.00 0.57 0.17
N SER A 287 -20.61 1.75 0.14
CA SER A 287 -21.96 1.99 0.67
C SER A 287 -23.09 1.29 -0.11
N GLY A 288 -22.81 0.66 -1.24
CA GLY A 288 -23.78 0.06 -2.15
C GLY A 288 -24.46 1.05 -3.11
N ALA A 289 -24.16 2.34 -3.02
CA ALA A 289 -24.63 3.33 -3.97
C ALA A 289 -23.89 3.22 -5.31
N MET A 290 -24.57 3.51 -6.42
CA MET A 290 -23.92 3.58 -7.74
C MET A 290 -22.87 4.68 -7.77
N VAL A 291 -21.78 4.43 -8.48
CA VAL A 291 -20.77 5.45 -8.80
C VAL A 291 -21.43 6.53 -9.65
N ASP A 292 -21.28 7.78 -9.22
CA ASP A 292 -21.75 8.96 -9.96
C ASP A 292 -20.57 9.85 -10.38
N THR A 293 -20.86 10.90 -11.14
CA THR A 293 -19.84 11.83 -11.62
C THR A 293 -19.11 12.53 -10.46
N ALA A 294 -19.76 12.78 -9.33
CA ALA A 294 -19.10 13.41 -8.18
C ALA A 294 -18.07 12.47 -7.55
N TYR A 295 -18.44 11.21 -7.33
CA TYR A 295 -17.51 10.18 -6.86
C TYR A 295 -16.32 10.00 -7.82
N ALA A 296 -16.61 9.87 -9.13
CA ALA A 296 -15.56 9.69 -10.14
C ALA A 296 -14.57 10.88 -10.15
N ASN A 297 -15.07 12.11 -10.03
CA ASN A 297 -14.24 13.31 -9.95
C ASN A 297 -13.40 13.36 -8.67
N THR A 298 -13.96 12.93 -7.53
CA THR A 298 -13.22 12.82 -6.27
C THR A 298 -12.14 11.76 -6.38
N ARG A 299 -12.46 10.60 -6.92
CA ARG A 299 -11.51 9.52 -7.11
C ARG A 299 -10.33 9.94 -7.99
N ILE A 300 -10.59 10.48 -9.19
CA ILE A 300 -9.51 10.89 -10.11
C ILE A 300 -8.64 12.02 -9.53
N ARG A 301 -9.20 12.83 -8.62
CA ARG A 301 -8.45 13.86 -7.89
C ARG A 301 -7.39 13.23 -6.99
N TRP A 302 -7.72 12.16 -6.28
CA TRP A 302 -6.86 11.52 -5.29
C TRP A 302 -6.08 10.32 -5.84
N GLU A 303 -6.64 9.62 -6.84
CA GLU A 303 -6.08 8.44 -7.49
C GLU A 303 -5.88 8.69 -9.00
N PRO A 304 -4.99 9.64 -9.39
CA PRO A 304 -4.81 10.00 -10.81
C PRO A 304 -4.05 8.95 -11.61
N VAL A 305 -3.40 8.02 -10.96
CA VAL A 305 -2.60 6.93 -11.53
C VAL A 305 -2.79 5.67 -10.69
N LEU A 306 -2.47 4.50 -11.27
CA LEU A 306 -2.50 3.22 -10.59
C LEU A 306 -1.22 2.44 -10.89
N GLU A 307 -0.86 1.50 -10.04
CA GLU A 307 0.22 0.55 -10.27
C GLU A 307 -0.27 -0.56 -11.18
N MET A 308 0.39 -0.75 -12.34
CA MET A 308 -0.03 -1.72 -13.34
C MET A 308 0.42 -3.14 -13.04
N THR A 309 1.61 -3.31 -12.45
CA THR A 309 2.19 -4.64 -12.23
C THR A 309 3.16 -4.64 -11.07
N GLN A 310 3.21 -5.76 -10.36
CA GLN A 310 4.15 -6.02 -9.28
C GLN A 310 4.39 -7.53 -9.12
N VAL A 311 5.18 -7.94 -8.13
CA VAL A 311 5.47 -9.36 -7.84
C VAL A 311 4.22 -10.20 -7.54
N LYS A 312 3.14 -9.59 -7.03
CA LYS A 312 1.85 -10.25 -6.75
C LYS A 312 0.92 -10.34 -7.97
N GLY A 313 1.33 -9.86 -9.14
CA GLY A 313 0.60 -9.92 -10.41
C GLY A 313 0.28 -8.57 -11.02
N ASP A 314 -0.33 -8.61 -12.18
CA ASP A 314 -0.77 -7.42 -12.91
C ASP A 314 -2.10 -6.90 -12.34
N SER A 315 -2.27 -5.58 -12.30
CA SER A 315 -3.51 -4.94 -11.85
C SER A 315 -4.66 -5.13 -12.84
N GLU A 316 -4.37 -5.45 -14.09
CA GLU A 316 -5.36 -5.89 -15.08
C GLU A 316 -5.56 -7.41 -14.98
N THR A 317 -6.84 -7.83 -14.92
CA THR A 317 -7.17 -9.24 -14.79
C THR A 317 -7.31 -9.89 -16.17
N HIS A 318 -6.69 -11.06 -16.37
CA HIS A 318 -6.86 -11.82 -17.59
C HIS A 318 -8.14 -12.68 -17.51
N PRO A 319 -8.97 -12.77 -18.57
CA PRO A 319 -10.24 -13.54 -18.55
C PRO A 319 -10.12 -15.00 -18.13
N LEU A 320 -8.93 -15.61 -18.23
CA LEU A 320 -8.68 -16.98 -17.72
C LEU A 320 -8.58 -17.05 -16.19
N VAL A 321 -8.33 -15.94 -15.53
CA VAL A 321 -8.15 -15.85 -14.08
C VAL A 321 -9.40 -15.27 -13.43
N SER A 322 -10.06 -14.35 -14.12
CA SER A 322 -11.32 -13.73 -13.68
C SER A 322 -12.29 -13.68 -14.88
N PRO A 323 -13.03 -14.78 -15.14
CA PRO A 323 -13.87 -14.90 -16.33
C PRO A 323 -15.13 -14.02 -16.31
N GLU A 324 -15.46 -13.42 -15.17
CA GLU A 324 -16.62 -12.55 -14.98
C GLU A 324 -16.24 -11.07 -14.88
N ASP A 325 -14.96 -10.75 -15.06
CA ASP A 325 -14.41 -9.38 -14.99
C ASP A 325 -14.26 -8.82 -16.40
N ASP A 326 -15.39 -8.68 -17.09
CA ASP A 326 -15.49 -8.09 -18.43
C ASP A 326 -15.65 -6.57 -18.29
N PHE A 327 -14.63 -5.81 -18.72
CA PHE A 327 -14.69 -4.36 -18.87
C PHE A 327 -15.20 -3.96 -20.25
#